data_e015710142ac588b6f38d2e9438c1d6b
#
_entry.id   e015710142ac588b6f38d2e9438c1d6b
#
_cell.length_a   1.000
_cell.length_b   1.000
_cell.length_c   1.000
_cell.angle_alpha   90.00
_cell.angle_beta   90.00
_cell.angle_gamma   90.00
#
_symmetry.space_group_name_H-M   'P 1'
#
loop_
_entity.id
_entity.type
_entity.pdbx_description
1 polymer ?
#
loop_
_entity_poly.entity_id
_entity_poly.type
_entity_poly.pdbx_seq_one_letter_code
_entity_poly.pdbx_strand_id
1 'polypeptide(L)'
;MGIILPLIYLGIGLGLALLLPERWSTRLKEGASTLLTRWIIPAVIIYTVATSRPELFFVAASTMVLMLLGVLCAGRITGDPVQKLAFVYLNAGLFGIPVVAGFWGEEAVRVYIGAYIGNSIMGNILGTSLLRSGFKTDAEAGEGNAPDTRATRSRGGTLRTVLRGLRTSPPVIAVAVGLLCLPAGPFLSQHGAGFYRVLTWVFGFIGRIVLGMWLGAAKLHRTDLTRATGWALLRAVLVSVYSVGVLAFARWAHDTAGVHFDQLLAHPQVLFILAVLPPAANIVILETHYRHEGTAAPVIAAGAVVSVGMIALAVPILQLVFAR
;
A
#
# COMPACT_ATOMS: atom_id res chain seq x y z
N MET A 1 -20.81 -2.76 -17.48
CA MET A 1 -21.00 -3.44 -16.18
C MET A 1 -19.83 -3.31 -15.20
N GLY A 2 -18.62 -2.96 -15.65
CA GLY A 2 -17.39 -2.97 -14.84
C GLY A 2 -17.34 -2.06 -13.60
N ILE A 3 -17.97 -0.89 -13.62
CA ILE A 3 -17.87 0.10 -12.51
C ILE A 3 -18.96 -0.10 -11.46
N ILE A 4 -20.14 -0.55 -11.85
CA ILE A 4 -21.32 -0.65 -10.97
C ILE A 4 -21.10 -1.72 -9.87
N LEU A 5 -20.62 -2.89 -10.23
CA LEU A 5 -20.44 -4.01 -9.30
C LEU A 5 -19.44 -3.69 -8.15
N PRO A 6 -18.25 -3.10 -8.40
CA PRO A 6 -17.36 -2.62 -7.35
C PRO A 6 -18.00 -1.61 -6.40
N LEU A 7 -18.81 -0.69 -6.92
CA LEU A 7 -19.52 0.31 -6.11
C LEU A 7 -20.64 -0.32 -5.26
N ILE A 8 -21.34 -1.33 -5.77
CA ILE A 8 -22.33 -2.08 -5.01
C ILE A 8 -21.69 -2.76 -3.80
N TYR A 9 -20.55 -3.44 -3.97
CA TYR A 9 -19.86 -4.11 -2.86
C TYR A 9 -19.35 -3.12 -1.81
N LEU A 10 -18.86 -1.97 -2.26
CA LEU A 10 -18.47 -0.87 -1.36
C LEU A 10 -19.70 -0.34 -0.60
N GLY A 11 -20.83 -0.15 -1.29
CA GLY A 11 -22.10 0.27 -0.69
C GLY A 11 -22.64 -0.73 0.33
N ILE A 12 -22.52 -2.05 0.05
CA ILE A 12 -22.86 -3.11 1.02
C ILE A 12 -22.00 -2.97 2.28
N GLY A 13 -20.70 -2.77 2.14
CA GLY A 13 -19.78 -2.58 3.27
C GLY A 13 -20.13 -1.34 4.10
N LEU A 14 -20.44 -0.22 3.44
CA LEU A 14 -20.92 0.99 4.09
C LEU A 14 -22.23 0.75 4.86
N GLY A 15 -23.20 0.09 4.22
CA GLY A 15 -24.46 -0.28 4.87
C GLY A 15 -24.26 -1.18 6.08
N LEU A 16 -23.38 -2.18 6.02
CA LEU A 16 -23.04 -3.04 7.15
C LEU A 16 -22.43 -2.24 8.31
N ALA A 17 -21.57 -1.26 8.01
CA ALA A 17 -20.98 -0.41 9.05
C ALA A 17 -22.00 0.48 9.75
N LEU A 18 -23.02 0.96 9.02
CA LEU A 18 -24.04 1.86 9.55
C LEU A 18 -25.19 1.11 10.24
N LEU A 19 -25.53 -0.10 9.78
CA LEU A 19 -26.70 -0.85 10.26
C LEU A 19 -26.37 -1.84 11.38
N LEU A 20 -25.13 -2.37 11.42
CA LEU A 20 -24.73 -3.32 12.44
C LEU A 20 -24.33 -2.62 13.74
N PRO A 21 -24.61 -3.22 14.92
CA PRO A 21 -24.03 -2.76 16.17
C PRO A 21 -22.50 -2.70 16.07
N GLU A 22 -21.89 -1.68 16.66
CA GLU A 22 -20.45 -1.39 16.56
C GLU A 22 -19.56 -2.63 16.83
N ARG A 23 -19.91 -3.42 17.85
CA ARG A 23 -19.19 -4.66 18.19
C ARG A 23 -19.17 -5.70 17.09
N TRP A 24 -20.28 -5.84 16.33
CA TRP A 24 -20.37 -6.81 15.22
C TRP A 24 -19.68 -6.29 13.97
N SER A 25 -19.87 -5.01 13.66
CA SER A 25 -19.19 -4.34 12.56
C SER A 25 -17.66 -4.42 12.73
N THR A 26 -17.13 -4.15 13.93
CA THR A 26 -15.71 -4.25 14.23
C THR A 26 -15.20 -5.68 14.09
N ARG A 27 -15.88 -6.68 14.68
CA ARG A 27 -15.48 -8.08 14.55
C ARG A 27 -15.46 -8.58 13.11
N LEU A 28 -16.47 -8.24 12.33
CA LEU A 28 -16.55 -8.63 10.92
C LEU A 28 -15.42 -7.99 10.11
N LYS A 29 -15.18 -6.71 10.31
CA LYS A 29 -14.10 -5.95 9.65
C LYS A 29 -12.72 -6.52 10.00
N GLU A 30 -12.45 -6.78 11.27
CA GLU A 30 -11.18 -7.34 11.74
C GLU A 30 -10.98 -8.78 11.26
N GLY A 31 -12.01 -9.62 11.35
CA GLY A 31 -11.97 -11.00 10.87
C GLY A 31 -11.70 -11.07 9.36
N ALA A 32 -12.45 -10.30 8.57
CA ALA A 32 -12.27 -10.23 7.13
C ALA A 32 -10.88 -9.66 6.75
N SER A 33 -10.43 -8.59 7.41
CA SER A 33 -9.08 -8.04 7.19
C SER A 33 -7.99 -9.05 7.54
N THR A 34 -8.16 -9.79 8.63
CA THR A 34 -7.20 -10.84 9.06
C THR A 34 -7.16 -11.98 8.04
N LEU A 35 -8.31 -12.45 7.54
CA LEU A 35 -8.38 -13.46 6.49
C LEU A 35 -7.61 -13.01 5.24
N LEU A 36 -7.88 -11.77 4.80
CA LEU A 36 -7.21 -11.21 3.62
C LEU A 36 -5.70 -11.11 3.82
N THR A 37 -5.25 -10.52 4.93
CA THR A 37 -3.84 -10.20 5.15
C THR A 37 -2.99 -11.41 5.52
N ARG A 38 -3.53 -12.40 6.24
CA ARG A 38 -2.79 -13.57 6.69
C ARG A 38 -2.78 -14.73 5.70
N TRP A 39 -3.80 -14.85 4.85
CA TRP A 39 -3.97 -16.02 3.99
C TRP A 39 -4.06 -15.67 2.52
N ILE A 40 -5.00 -14.80 2.14
CA ILE A 40 -5.28 -14.56 0.73
C ILE A 40 -4.16 -13.74 0.07
N ILE A 41 -3.73 -12.64 0.68
CA ILE A 41 -2.63 -11.82 0.13
C ILE A 41 -1.33 -12.62 0.01
N PRO A 42 -0.85 -13.35 1.04
CA PRO A 42 0.34 -14.18 0.89
C PRO A 42 0.21 -15.21 -0.24
N ALA A 43 -0.94 -15.89 -0.37
CA ALA A 43 -1.14 -16.85 -1.44
C ALA A 43 -1.09 -16.19 -2.84
N VAL A 44 -1.71 -15.03 -3.00
CA VAL A 44 -1.63 -14.23 -4.24
C VAL A 44 -0.21 -13.81 -4.54
N ILE A 45 0.57 -13.37 -3.55
CA ILE A 45 1.98 -12.99 -3.71
C ILE A 45 2.81 -14.21 -4.12
N ILE A 46 2.70 -15.33 -3.41
CA ILE A 46 3.46 -16.56 -3.71
C ILE A 46 3.24 -16.97 -5.16
N TYR A 47 1.98 -17.08 -5.58
CA TYR A 47 1.66 -17.45 -6.95
C TYR A 47 2.23 -16.44 -7.95
N THR A 48 2.01 -15.13 -7.71
CA THR A 48 2.46 -14.08 -8.62
C THR A 48 3.99 -14.06 -8.74
N VAL A 49 4.72 -14.19 -7.63
CA VAL A 49 6.19 -14.22 -7.64
C VAL A 49 6.69 -15.49 -8.32
N ALA A 50 6.12 -16.65 -8.00
CA ALA A 50 6.53 -17.95 -8.59
C ALA A 50 6.31 -17.99 -10.11
N THR A 51 5.30 -17.30 -10.64
CA THR A 51 5.00 -17.23 -12.07
C THR A 51 5.43 -15.90 -12.71
N SER A 52 6.22 -15.08 -11.99
CA SER A 52 6.56 -13.72 -12.40
C SER A 52 7.62 -13.66 -13.48
N ARG A 53 7.58 -12.53 -14.19
CA ARG A 53 8.65 -12.04 -15.06
C ARG A 53 9.53 -11.02 -14.31
N PRO A 54 10.74 -10.72 -14.81
CA PRO A 54 11.65 -9.75 -14.19
C PRO A 54 11.03 -8.37 -13.95
N GLU A 55 10.05 -7.97 -14.75
CA GLU A 55 9.36 -6.68 -14.63
C GLU A 55 8.63 -6.47 -13.30
N LEU A 56 8.20 -7.55 -12.61
CA LEU A 56 7.63 -7.45 -11.25
C LEU A 56 8.61 -6.81 -10.27
N PHE A 57 9.87 -7.22 -10.34
CA PHE A 57 10.92 -6.69 -9.44
C PHE A 57 11.28 -5.25 -9.80
N PHE A 58 11.24 -4.90 -11.10
CA PHE A 58 11.40 -3.51 -11.54
C PHE A 58 10.29 -2.62 -10.96
N VAL A 59 9.03 -3.03 -11.05
CA VAL A 59 7.90 -2.30 -10.45
C VAL A 59 8.04 -2.18 -8.94
N ALA A 60 8.48 -3.24 -8.25
CA ALA A 60 8.73 -3.20 -6.81
C ALA A 60 9.85 -2.19 -6.46
N ALA A 61 10.99 -2.27 -7.15
CA ALA A 61 12.11 -1.37 -6.93
C ALA A 61 11.73 0.09 -7.25
N SER A 62 11.03 0.34 -8.35
CA SER A 62 10.57 1.68 -8.71
C SER A 62 9.62 2.24 -7.65
N THR A 63 8.72 1.43 -7.08
CA THR A 63 7.84 1.87 -5.99
C THR A 63 8.65 2.22 -4.72
N MET A 64 9.70 1.47 -4.41
CA MET A 64 10.59 1.80 -3.27
C MET A 64 11.29 3.14 -3.50
N VAL A 65 11.77 3.42 -4.71
CA VAL A 65 12.37 4.72 -5.08
C VAL A 65 11.33 5.84 -4.96
N LEU A 66 10.11 5.64 -5.46
CA LEU A 66 9.01 6.61 -5.31
C LEU A 66 8.78 6.97 -3.83
N MET A 67 8.75 5.97 -2.94
CA MET A 67 8.54 6.20 -1.50
C MET A 67 9.70 7.00 -0.88
N LEU A 68 10.95 6.75 -1.27
CA LEU A 68 12.10 7.53 -0.83
C LEU A 68 12.00 8.99 -1.28
N LEU A 69 11.68 9.22 -2.56
CA LEU A 69 11.45 10.57 -3.08
C LEU A 69 10.30 11.26 -2.37
N GLY A 70 9.22 10.52 -2.08
CA GLY A 70 8.06 11.02 -1.34
C GLY A 70 8.42 11.45 0.09
N VAL A 71 9.23 10.67 0.82
CA VAL A 71 9.71 11.05 2.17
C VAL A 71 10.58 12.32 2.10
N LEU A 72 11.44 12.45 1.10
CA LEU A 72 12.24 13.64 0.90
C LEU A 72 11.37 14.87 0.60
N CYS A 73 10.36 14.70 -0.25
CA CYS A 73 9.37 15.75 -0.56
C CYS A 73 8.58 16.16 0.70
N ALA A 74 7.97 15.20 1.40
CA ALA A 74 7.21 15.45 2.61
C ALA A 74 8.09 16.05 3.73
N GLY A 75 9.35 15.65 3.80
CA GLY A 75 10.31 16.16 4.77
C GLY A 75 10.62 17.65 4.64
N ARG A 76 10.37 18.26 3.46
CA ARG A 76 10.48 19.70 3.24
C ARG A 76 9.26 20.49 3.70
N ILE A 77 8.14 19.81 3.89
CA ILE A 77 6.82 20.42 4.21
C ILE A 77 6.47 20.23 5.68
N THR A 78 6.80 19.07 6.25
CA THR A 78 6.44 18.75 7.64
C THR A 78 7.59 18.08 8.39
N GLY A 79 7.71 18.40 9.69
CA GLY A 79 8.56 17.68 10.64
C GLY A 79 7.94 16.38 11.15
N ASP A 80 6.60 16.26 11.11
CA ASP A 80 5.83 15.17 11.69
C ASP A 80 6.10 13.83 11.00
N PRO A 81 6.65 12.81 11.69
CA PRO A 81 6.96 11.53 11.11
C PRO A 81 5.73 10.73 10.70
N VAL A 82 4.59 10.91 11.38
CA VAL A 82 3.33 10.25 11.04
C VAL A 82 2.80 10.77 9.71
N GLN A 83 2.83 12.09 9.50
CA GLN A 83 2.41 12.67 8.22
C GLN A 83 3.35 12.30 7.07
N LYS A 84 4.69 12.30 7.29
CA LYS A 84 5.65 11.80 6.29
C LYS A 84 5.35 10.37 5.89
N LEU A 85 5.10 9.50 6.87
CA LEU A 85 4.79 8.10 6.63
C LEU A 85 3.43 7.93 5.93
N ALA A 86 2.39 8.67 6.36
CA ALA A 86 1.06 8.64 5.75
C ALA A 86 1.06 9.13 4.29
N PHE A 87 2.02 9.98 3.92
CA PHE A 87 2.19 10.45 2.55
C PHE A 87 2.68 9.34 1.60
N VAL A 88 3.57 8.46 2.07
CA VAL A 88 4.26 7.47 1.22
C VAL A 88 3.82 6.03 1.45
N TYR A 89 3.50 5.65 2.67
CA TYR A 89 3.09 4.27 2.99
C TYR A 89 1.59 4.12 2.75
N LEU A 90 1.26 3.47 1.65
CA LEU A 90 -0.10 3.38 1.13
C LEU A 90 -0.78 2.06 1.51
N ASN A 91 -2.09 2.09 1.64
CA ASN A 91 -2.90 0.89 1.82
C ASN A 91 -3.08 0.14 0.48
N ALA A 92 -1.94 -0.26 -0.08
CA ALA A 92 -1.88 -0.92 -1.37
C ALA A 92 -2.51 -2.32 -1.34
N GLY A 93 -2.50 -3.02 -0.20
CA GLY A 93 -3.10 -4.35 -0.06
C GLY A 93 -4.63 -4.27 0.00
N LEU A 94 -5.20 -3.77 1.11
CA LEU A 94 -6.64 -3.82 1.34
C LEU A 94 -7.46 -2.88 0.44
N PHE A 95 -6.86 -1.79 -0.06
CA PHE A 95 -7.50 -0.84 -0.98
C PHE A 95 -7.06 -1.06 -2.42
N GLY A 96 -5.76 -1.07 -2.66
CA GLY A 96 -5.22 -1.05 -4.02
C GLY A 96 -5.54 -2.29 -4.82
N ILE A 97 -5.30 -3.50 -4.28
CA ILE A 97 -5.56 -4.75 -5.01
C ILE A 97 -7.06 -4.88 -5.35
N PRO A 98 -8.04 -4.67 -4.44
CA PRO A 98 -9.46 -4.71 -4.79
C PRO A 98 -9.87 -3.72 -5.89
N VAL A 99 -9.29 -2.51 -5.86
CA VAL A 99 -9.55 -1.50 -6.89
C VAL A 99 -9.00 -1.99 -8.24
N VAL A 100 -7.74 -2.39 -8.29
CA VAL A 100 -7.11 -2.88 -9.53
C VAL A 100 -7.84 -4.11 -10.07
N ALA A 101 -8.15 -5.09 -9.23
CA ALA A 101 -8.88 -6.30 -9.62
C ALA A 101 -10.29 -5.97 -10.16
N GLY A 102 -10.94 -4.98 -9.55
CA GLY A 102 -12.31 -4.62 -9.92
C GLY A 102 -12.45 -3.87 -11.24
N PHE A 103 -11.43 -3.08 -11.61
CA PHE A 103 -11.51 -2.21 -12.78
C PHE A 103 -10.67 -2.68 -13.96
N TRP A 104 -9.58 -3.43 -13.72
CA TRP A 104 -8.64 -3.84 -14.77
C TRP A 104 -8.32 -5.34 -14.80
N GLY A 105 -8.87 -6.12 -13.86
CA GLY A 105 -8.78 -7.58 -13.87
C GLY A 105 -7.44 -8.15 -13.38
N GLU A 106 -7.27 -9.45 -13.63
CA GLU A 106 -6.18 -10.25 -13.04
C GLU A 106 -4.79 -9.88 -13.55
N GLU A 107 -4.65 -9.57 -14.83
CA GLU A 107 -3.34 -9.24 -15.42
C GLU A 107 -2.79 -7.94 -14.86
N ALA A 108 -3.66 -6.92 -14.67
CA ALA A 108 -3.28 -5.69 -13.99
C ALA A 108 -2.88 -5.95 -12.53
N VAL A 109 -3.56 -6.88 -11.84
CA VAL A 109 -3.19 -7.28 -10.45
C VAL A 109 -1.80 -7.89 -10.42
N ARG A 110 -1.41 -8.72 -11.39
CA ARG A 110 -0.06 -9.31 -11.46
C ARG A 110 1.03 -8.23 -11.46
N VAL A 111 0.85 -7.19 -12.26
CA VAL A 111 1.78 -6.04 -12.30
C VAL A 111 1.73 -5.26 -10.99
N TYR A 112 0.51 -5.01 -10.48
CA TYR A 112 0.30 -4.24 -9.27
C TYR A 112 0.90 -4.89 -8.02
N ILE A 113 1.01 -6.21 -7.96
CA ILE A 113 1.66 -6.93 -6.86
C ILE A 113 3.12 -6.49 -6.71
N GLY A 114 3.82 -6.16 -7.79
CA GLY A 114 5.15 -5.56 -7.71
C GLY A 114 5.14 -4.26 -6.89
N ALA A 115 4.23 -3.34 -7.21
CA ALA A 115 4.08 -2.09 -6.47
C ALA A 115 3.69 -2.32 -5.00
N TYR A 116 2.79 -3.28 -4.73
CA TYR A 116 2.43 -3.67 -3.37
C TYR A 116 3.61 -4.21 -2.56
N ILE A 117 4.45 -5.08 -3.17
CA ILE A 117 5.65 -5.64 -2.53
C ILE A 117 6.61 -4.49 -2.17
N GLY A 118 6.92 -3.61 -3.12
CA GLY A 118 7.79 -2.45 -2.89
C GLY A 118 7.27 -1.55 -1.78
N ASN A 119 5.97 -1.22 -1.82
CA ASN A 119 5.29 -0.42 -0.79
C ASN A 119 5.34 -1.09 0.60
N SER A 120 5.12 -2.41 0.68
CA SER A 120 5.11 -3.13 1.95
C SER A 120 6.50 -3.21 2.57
N ILE A 121 7.53 -3.52 1.79
CA ILE A 121 8.91 -3.61 2.26
C ILE A 121 9.40 -2.24 2.73
N MET A 122 9.32 -1.24 1.85
CA MET A 122 9.81 0.11 2.15
C MET A 122 8.97 0.77 3.23
N GLY A 123 7.65 0.57 3.27
CA GLY A 123 6.75 1.10 4.29
C GLY A 123 7.10 0.64 5.71
N ASN A 124 7.47 -0.65 5.88
CA ASN A 124 7.93 -1.15 7.17
C ASN A 124 9.32 -0.60 7.55
N ILE A 125 10.23 -0.45 6.59
CA ILE A 125 11.56 0.15 6.81
C ILE A 125 11.41 1.61 7.24
N LEU A 126 10.67 2.41 6.47
CA LEU A 126 10.45 3.83 6.73
C LEU A 126 9.64 4.04 8.01
N GLY A 127 8.61 3.21 8.25
CA GLY A 127 7.80 3.28 9.46
C GLY A 127 8.64 3.08 10.71
N THR A 128 9.46 2.02 10.73
CA THR A 128 10.39 1.77 11.83
C THR A 128 11.41 2.90 12.00
N SER A 129 11.96 3.41 10.89
CA SER A 129 12.99 4.44 10.91
C SER A 129 12.47 5.80 11.36
N LEU A 130 11.37 6.27 10.76
CA LEU A 130 10.80 7.59 11.02
C LEU A 130 10.17 7.70 12.42
N LEU A 131 9.41 6.67 12.85
CA LEU A 131 8.72 6.73 14.13
C LEU A 131 9.66 6.55 15.33
N ARG A 132 10.77 5.82 15.16
CA ARG A 132 11.80 5.72 16.20
C ARG A 132 12.66 6.98 16.33
N SER A 133 12.96 7.69 15.23
CA SER A 133 13.77 8.89 15.27
C SER A 133 13.07 10.07 15.95
N GLY A 134 11.75 10.20 15.77
CA GLY A 134 10.95 11.24 16.41
C GLY A 134 10.96 11.16 17.95
N PHE A 135 10.99 9.95 18.52
CA PHE A 135 11.00 9.76 19.99
C PHE A 135 12.25 10.30 20.69
N LYS A 136 13.39 10.36 20.00
CA LYS A 136 14.64 10.91 20.57
C LYS A 136 14.66 12.43 20.63
N THR A 137 14.00 13.09 19.69
CA THR A 137 13.99 14.57 19.61
C THR A 137 13.12 15.17 20.71
N ASP A 138 12.01 14.51 21.05
CA ASP A 138 11.09 14.99 22.09
C ASP A 138 11.61 14.70 23.51
N ALA A 139 12.36 13.62 23.70
CA ALA A 139 13.04 13.31 24.97
C ALA A 139 14.25 14.22 25.25
N GLU A 140 14.97 14.65 24.22
CA GLU A 140 16.10 15.59 24.37
C GLU A 140 15.65 17.04 24.58
N ALA A 141 14.40 17.39 24.22
CA ALA A 141 13.84 18.73 24.46
C ALA A 141 13.30 18.94 25.89
N GLY A 142 13.09 17.84 26.67
CA GLY A 142 12.48 17.86 28.00
C GLY A 142 13.42 17.74 29.19
N GLU A 143 14.71 17.42 29.02
CA GLU A 143 15.64 17.22 30.13
C GLU A 143 16.88 18.13 30.02
N GLY A 144 16.78 19.28 30.67
CA GLY A 144 17.96 19.99 31.16
C GLY A 144 18.54 19.27 32.37
N ASN A 145 19.80 18.84 32.29
CA ASN A 145 20.68 18.32 33.36
C ASN A 145 20.54 16.85 33.78
N ALA A 146 21.31 15.96 33.15
CA ALA A 146 22.03 14.90 33.85
C ALA A 146 23.23 14.43 33.02
N PRO A 147 24.39 14.12 33.64
CA PRO A 147 25.65 13.91 32.96
C PRO A 147 25.85 12.51 32.43
N ASP A 148 26.44 12.43 31.26
CA ASP A 148 27.34 11.38 30.77
C ASP A 148 26.92 9.91 31.01
N THR A 149 26.18 9.35 30.08
CA THR A 149 26.47 7.96 29.67
C THR A 149 26.51 7.90 28.14
N ARG A 150 27.71 7.73 27.62
CA ARG A 150 28.01 7.44 26.23
C ARG A 150 27.16 6.27 25.71
N ALA A 151 25.93 6.56 25.30
CA ALA A 151 25.17 5.62 24.51
C ALA A 151 25.78 5.60 23.10
N THR A 152 26.76 4.72 22.93
CA THR A 152 27.29 4.32 21.63
C THR A 152 26.13 4.15 20.65
N ARG A 153 26.10 5.03 19.63
CA ARG A 153 25.20 4.95 18.47
C ARG A 153 25.40 3.59 17.78
N SER A 154 24.74 2.56 18.29
CA SER A 154 24.75 1.24 17.67
C SER A 154 23.92 1.28 16.38
N ARG A 155 24.57 1.61 15.26
CA ARG A 155 24.01 1.38 13.92
C ARG A 155 23.49 -0.06 13.74
N GLY A 156 24.07 -1.02 14.47
CA GLY A 156 23.65 -2.42 14.45
C GLY A 156 22.26 -2.69 15.05
N GLY A 157 21.83 -1.90 16.06
CA GLY A 157 20.52 -2.08 16.70
C GLY A 157 19.34 -1.74 15.78
N THR A 158 19.49 -0.72 14.95
CA THR A 158 18.44 -0.31 13.98
C THR A 158 18.31 -1.33 12.86
N LEU A 159 19.43 -1.79 12.27
CA LEU A 159 19.42 -2.80 11.22
C LEU A 159 18.81 -4.13 11.69
N ARG A 160 19.20 -4.61 12.89
CA ARG A 160 18.68 -5.84 13.49
C ARG A 160 17.16 -5.76 13.71
N THR A 161 16.65 -4.61 14.14
CA THR A 161 15.20 -4.42 14.37
C THR A 161 14.44 -4.36 13.05
N VAL A 162 14.96 -3.67 12.04
CA VAL A 162 14.39 -3.65 10.67
C VAL A 162 14.36 -5.08 10.10
N LEU A 163 15.47 -5.81 10.17
CA LEU A 163 15.56 -7.18 9.68
C LEU A 163 14.59 -8.13 10.42
N ARG A 164 14.42 -7.96 11.74
CA ARG A 164 13.44 -8.73 12.49
C ARG A 164 12.02 -8.41 12.04
N GLY A 165 11.66 -7.13 11.87
CA GLY A 165 10.35 -6.71 11.36
C GLY A 165 10.07 -7.24 9.95
N LEU A 166 11.06 -7.22 9.07
CA LEU A 166 10.94 -7.80 7.73
C LEU A 166 10.73 -9.32 7.76
N ARG A 167 11.48 -10.05 8.60
CA ARG A 167 11.33 -11.51 8.75
C ARG A 167 9.97 -11.96 9.26
N THR A 168 9.25 -11.12 10.00
CA THR A 168 7.92 -11.41 10.52
C THR A 168 6.80 -10.84 9.65
N SER A 169 7.13 -10.11 8.61
CA SER A 169 6.16 -9.49 7.69
C SER A 169 5.58 -10.54 6.74
N PRO A 170 4.25 -10.79 6.74
CA PRO A 170 3.64 -11.79 5.87
C PRO A 170 3.93 -11.57 4.37
N PRO A 171 3.94 -10.35 3.83
CA PRO A 171 4.31 -10.11 2.43
C PRO A 171 5.76 -10.50 2.12
N VAL A 172 6.70 -10.23 3.03
CA VAL A 172 8.13 -10.56 2.81
C VAL A 172 8.34 -12.07 2.83
N ILE A 173 7.68 -12.76 3.78
CA ILE A 173 7.71 -14.24 3.83
C ILE A 173 7.12 -14.81 2.53
N ALA A 174 5.99 -14.28 2.06
CA ALA A 174 5.33 -14.71 0.84
C ALA A 174 6.22 -14.50 -0.40
N VAL A 175 6.95 -13.37 -0.48
CA VAL A 175 7.95 -13.15 -1.54
C VAL A 175 9.06 -14.19 -1.48
N ALA A 176 9.62 -14.46 -0.30
CA ALA A 176 10.67 -15.45 -0.13
C ALA A 176 10.20 -16.87 -0.55
N VAL A 177 9.00 -17.26 -0.13
CA VAL A 177 8.39 -18.54 -0.54
C VAL A 177 8.14 -18.55 -2.05
N GLY A 178 7.61 -17.48 -2.62
CA GLY A 178 7.38 -17.35 -4.07
C GLY A 178 8.68 -17.49 -4.88
N LEU A 179 9.79 -16.91 -4.41
CA LEU A 179 11.11 -17.06 -5.01
C LEU A 179 11.60 -18.51 -4.97
N LEU A 180 11.38 -19.21 -3.86
CA LEU A 180 11.69 -20.65 -3.76
C LEU A 180 10.82 -21.51 -4.70
N CYS A 181 9.62 -21.05 -5.02
CA CYS A 181 8.70 -21.71 -5.94
C CYS A 181 8.94 -21.36 -7.43
N LEU A 182 9.90 -20.49 -7.78
CA LEU A 182 10.21 -20.14 -9.17
C LEU A 182 10.44 -21.38 -10.07
N PRO A 183 11.16 -22.43 -9.65
CA PRO A 183 11.33 -23.63 -10.50
C PRO A 183 10.01 -24.36 -10.81
N ALA A 184 8.99 -24.22 -9.94
CA ALA A 184 7.65 -24.76 -10.13
C ALA A 184 6.72 -23.79 -10.93
N GLY A 185 7.22 -22.64 -11.35
CA GLY A 185 6.45 -21.60 -12.04
C GLY A 185 5.68 -22.11 -13.27
N PRO A 186 6.30 -22.88 -14.19
CA PRO A 186 5.57 -23.44 -15.35
C PRO A 186 4.41 -24.37 -14.94
N PHE A 187 4.62 -25.22 -13.94
CA PHE A 187 3.57 -26.10 -13.40
C PHE A 187 2.42 -25.27 -12.76
N LEU A 188 2.78 -24.28 -11.93
CA LEU A 188 1.82 -23.40 -11.26
C LEU A 188 1.02 -22.57 -12.28
N SER A 189 1.63 -22.09 -13.35
CA SER A 189 0.93 -21.35 -14.39
C SER A 189 -0.08 -22.19 -15.14
N GLN A 190 0.19 -23.47 -15.36
CA GLN A 190 -0.72 -24.38 -16.05
C GLN A 190 -1.86 -24.88 -15.16
N HIS A 191 -1.57 -25.25 -13.91
CA HIS A 191 -2.53 -25.92 -13.03
C HIS A 191 -3.11 -25.01 -11.94
N GLY A 192 -2.38 -23.95 -11.55
CA GLY A 192 -2.77 -23.02 -10.48
C GLY A 192 -3.57 -21.81 -10.93
N ALA A 193 -3.70 -21.55 -12.24
CA ALA A 193 -4.37 -20.35 -12.76
C ALA A 193 -5.83 -20.22 -12.29
N GLY A 194 -6.58 -21.34 -12.26
CA GLY A 194 -7.95 -21.33 -11.75
C GLY A 194 -8.04 -20.96 -10.28
N PHE A 195 -7.13 -21.50 -9.45
CA PHE A 195 -7.07 -21.18 -8.03
C PHE A 195 -6.69 -19.70 -7.79
N TYR A 196 -5.72 -19.19 -8.54
CA TYR A 196 -5.33 -17.78 -8.49
C TYR A 196 -6.50 -16.85 -8.82
N ARG A 197 -7.29 -17.17 -9.85
CA ARG A 197 -8.49 -16.42 -10.25
C ARG A 197 -9.51 -16.37 -9.11
N VAL A 198 -9.79 -17.50 -8.46
CA VAL A 198 -10.68 -17.57 -7.30
C VAL A 198 -10.15 -16.71 -6.15
N LEU A 199 -8.86 -16.82 -5.81
CA LEU A 199 -8.25 -16.02 -4.76
C LEU A 199 -8.37 -14.52 -5.04
N THR A 200 -8.06 -14.10 -6.26
CA THR A 200 -8.13 -12.68 -6.68
C THR A 200 -9.57 -12.17 -6.66
N TRP A 201 -10.52 -13.01 -7.09
CA TRP A 201 -11.94 -12.67 -7.03
C TRP A 201 -12.44 -12.52 -5.58
N VAL A 202 -12.16 -13.49 -4.72
CA VAL A 202 -12.51 -13.46 -3.29
C VAL A 202 -11.88 -12.25 -2.61
N PHE A 203 -10.61 -11.98 -2.91
CA PHE A 203 -9.90 -10.81 -2.41
C PHE A 203 -10.61 -9.51 -2.83
N GLY A 204 -10.93 -9.38 -4.11
CA GLY A 204 -11.63 -8.21 -4.64
C GLY A 204 -13.03 -8.03 -4.04
N PHE A 205 -13.76 -9.12 -3.80
CA PHE A 205 -15.09 -9.09 -3.20
C PHE A 205 -15.04 -8.66 -1.72
N ILE A 206 -14.32 -9.42 -0.89
CA ILE A 206 -14.23 -9.16 0.55
C ILE A 206 -13.53 -7.81 0.82
N GLY A 207 -12.47 -7.51 0.08
CA GLY A 207 -11.71 -6.27 0.25
C GLY A 207 -12.55 -5.02 0.05
N ARG A 208 -13.45 -4.99 -0.94
CA ARG A 208 -14.36 -3.85 -1.18
C ARG A 208 -15.42 -3.71 -0.09
N ILE A 209 -15.94 -4.82 0.44
CA ILE A 209 -16.86 -4.78 1.59
C ILE A 209 -16.14 -4.21 2.82
N VAL A 210 -14.95 -4.72 3.13
CA VAL A 210 -14.12 -4.22 4.25
C VAL A 210 -13.81 -2.73 4.07
N LEU A 211 -13.52 -2.30 2.85
CA LEU A 211 -13.30 -0.90 2.51
C LEU A 211 -14.52 -0.03 2.83
N GLY A 212 -15.70 -0.44 2.40
CA GLY A 212 -16.96 0.24 2.71
C GLY A 212 -17.22 0.31 4.21
N MET A 213 -16.91 -0.75 4.96
CA MET A 213 -17.04 -0.77 6.42
C MET A 213 -16.08 0.20 7.12
N TRP A 214 -14.85 0.35 6.62
CA TRP A 214 -13.91 1.34 7.13
C TRP A 214 -14.41 2.77 6.92
N LEU A 215 -15.00 3.03 5.75
CA LEU A 215 -15.58 4.33 5.43
C LEU A 215 -16.72 4.71 6.38
N GLY A 216 -17.65 3.77 6.64
CA GLY A 216 -18.80 4.02 7.49
C GLY A 216 -18.47 4.23 8.97
N ALA A 217 -17.31 3.75 9.42
CA ALA A 217 -16.86 3.90 10.82
C ALA A 217 -16.06 5.21 11.08
N ALA A 218 -15.73 6.00 10.05
CA ALA A 218 -14.85 7.16 10.17
C ALA A 218 -15.57 8.37 10.79
N LYS A 219 -15.12 8.83 11.96
CA LYS A 219 -15.54 10.11 12.57
C LYS A 219 -14.49 11.18 12.21
N LEU A 220 -14.86 12.18 11.41
CA LEU A 220 -13.91 13.13 10.83
C LEU A 220 -14.30 14.57 11.08
N HIS A 221 -13.29 15.42 11.32
CA HIS A 221 -13.43 16.87 11.32
C HIS A 221 -13.10 17.45 9.93
N ARG A 222 -13.69 18.60 9.61
CA ARG A 222 -13.44 19.28 8.32
C ARG A 222 -11.96 19.61 8.10
N THR A 223 -11.26 19.97 9.17
CA THR A 223 -9.81 20.27 9.15
C THR A 223 -8.97 19.08 8.74
N ASP A 224 -9.35 17.86 9.15
CA ASP A 224 -8.64 16.63 8.79
C ASP A 224 -8.83 16.33 7.30
N LEU A 225 -10.04 16.54 6.78
CA LEU A 225 -10.35 16.34 5.36
C LEU A 225 -9.59 17.32 4.47
N THR A 226 -9.56 18.62 4.82
CA THR A 226 -8.83 19.61 4.01
C THR A 226 -7.34 19.34 3.99
N ARG A 227 -6.75 18.96 5.12
CA ARG A 227 -5.34 18.58 5.21
C ARG A 227 -5.07 17.30 4.39
N ALA A 228 -5.91 16.27 4.55
CA ALA A 228 -5.78 15.02 3.80
C ALA A 228 -5.91 15.25 2.28
N THR A 229 -6.81 16.15 1.85
CA THR A 229 -6.96 16.52 0.44
C THR A 229 -5.69 17.19 -0.09
N GLY A 230 -5.11 18.15 0.64
CA GLY A 230 -3.85 18.79 0.24
C GLY A 230 -2.71 17.78 0.05
N TRP A 231 -2.53 16.87 1.00
CA TRP A 231 -1.54 15.80 0.90
C TRP A 231 -1.83 14.82 -0.25
N ALA A 232 -3.10 14.49 -0.48
CA ALA A 232 -3.50 13.60 -1.57
C ALA A 232 -3.25 14.23 -2.96
N LEU A 233 -3.54 15.53 -3.13
CA LEU A 233 -3.24 16.25 -4.37
C LEU A 233 -1.74 16.35 -4.63
N LEU A 234 -0.95 16.69 -3.61
CA LEU A 234 0.52 16.72 -3.74
C LEU A 234 1.06 15.34 -4.14
N ARG A 235 0.57 14.28 -3.50
CA ARG A 235 0.93 12.90 -3.86
C ARG A 235 0.50 12.57 -5.28
N ALA A 236 -0.68 12.98 -5.70
CA ALA A 236 -1.16 12.74 -7.07
C ALA A 236 -0.21 13.34 -8.11
N VAL A 237 0.26 14.57 -7.89
CA VAL A 237 1.26 15.20 -8.78
C VAL A 237 2.58 14.41 -8.76
N LEU A 238 3.14 14.14 -7.57
CA LEU A 238 4.41 13.44 -7.44
C LEU A 238 4.37 12.05 -8.11
N VAL A 239 3.34 11.27 -7.79
CA VAL A 239 3.19 9.90 -8.34
C VAL A 239 2.95 9.94 -9.84
N SER A 240 2.14 10.87 -10.35
CA SER A 240 1.88 10.97 -11.79
C SER A 240 3.14 11.33 -12.57
N VAL A 241 3.89 12.33 -12.12
CA VAL A 241 5.18 12.71 -12.75
C VAL A 241 6.17 11.54 -12.72
N TYR A 242 6.28 10.88 -11.57
CA TYR A 242 7.15 9.71 -11.41
C TYR A 242 6.72 8.55 -12.32
N SER A 243 5.42 8.25 -12.38
CA SER A 243 4.87 7.17 -13.22
C SER A 243 5.14 7.40 -14.70
N VAL A 244 4.99 8.65 -15.18
CA VAL A 244 5.36 9.01 -16.56
C VAL A 244 6.84 8.75 -16.80
N GLY A 245 7.73 9.14 -15.88
CA GLY A 245 9.17 8.87 -15.98
C GLY A 245 9.49 7.37 -16.02
N VAL A 246 8.86 6.58 -15.14
CA VAL A 246 9.04 5.11 -15.11
C VAL A 246 8.57 4.47 -16.42
N LEU A 247 7.42 4.88 -16.94
CA LEU A 247 6.90 4.35 -18.22
C LEU A 247 7.75 4.77 -19.41
N ALA A 248 8.23 6.01 -19.43
CA ALA A 248 9.15 6.49 -20.46
C ALA A 248 10.46 5.68 -20.46
N PHE A 249 11.02 5.43 -19.27
CA PHE A 249 12.19 4.57 -19.11
C PHE A 249 11.91 3.12 -19.56
N ALA A 250 10.78 2.54 -19.12
CA ALA A 250 10.41 1.18 -19.49
C ALA A 250 10.25 1.03 -21.03
N ARG A 251 9.64 2.02 -21.66
CA ARG A 251 9.48 2.05 -23.13
C ARG A 251 10.83 2.20 -23.82
N TRP A 252 11.66 3.13 -23.38
CA TRP A 252 13.00 3.29 -23.93
C TRP A 252 13.83 2.02 -23.80
N ALA A 253 13.83 1.36 -22.63
CA ALA A 253 14.59 0.14 -22.41
C ALA A 253 14.03 -1.05 -23.20
N HIS A 254 12.70 -1.09 -23.41
CA HIS A 254 12.05 -2.08 -24.27
C HIS A 254 12.51 -1.93 -25.73
N ASP A 255 12.48 -0.70 -26.25
CA ASP A 255 12.76 -0.41 -27.65
C ASP A 255 14.26 -0.48 -27.98
N THR A 256 15.16 -0.11 -27.03
CA THR A 256 16.59 0.02 -27.31
C THR A 256 17.44 -1.09 -26.73
N ALA A 257 17.10 -1.62 -25.54
CA ALA A 257 17.89 -2.63 -24.84
C ALA A 257 17.29 -4.04 -24.88
N GLY A 258 16.14 -4.21 -25.55
CA GLY A 258 15.46 -5.51 -25.65
C GLY A 258 14.95 -6.04 -24.29
N VAL A 259 14.79 -5.17 -23.30
CA VAL A 259 14.25 -5.55 -21.98
C VAL A 259 12.73 -5.60 -22.09
N HIS A 260 12.15 -6.75 -21.80
CA HIS A 260 10.71 -6.96 -21.91
C HIS A 260 9.95 -6.38 -20.71
N PHE A 261 9.17 -5.31 -20.95
CA PHE A 261 8.23 -4.69 -20.00
C PHE A 261 6.78 -4.78 -20.49
N ASP A 262 6.46 -5.89 -21.18
CA ASP A 262 5.18 -6.06 -21.90
C ASP A 262 3.96 -5.89 -21.00
N GLN A 263 3.99 -6.48 -19.80
CA GLN A 263 2.88 -6.42 -18.86
C GLN A 263 2.72 -5.01 -18.24
N LEU A 264 3.84 -4.36 -17.90
CA LEU A 264 3.80 -3.00 -17.36
C LEU A 264 3.30 -2.01 -18.42
N LEU A 265 3.75 -2.14 -19.66
CA LEU A 265 3.34 -1.27 -20.78
C LEU A 265 1.89 -1.56 -21.22
N ALA A 266 1.39 -2.79 -21.02
CA ALA A 266 -0.03 -3.13 -21.22
C ALA A 266 -0.94 -2.60 -20.12
N HIS A 267 -0.41 -2.42 -18.89
CA HIS A 267 -1.18 -1.99 -17.72
C HIS A 267 -0.56 -0.76 -17.02
N PRO A 268 -0.28 0.35 -17.73
CA PRO A 268 0.40 1.52 -17.17
C PRO A 268 -0.39 2.19 -16.05
N GLN A 269 -1.73 2.10 -16.05
CA GLN A 269 -2.62 2.64 -15.03
C GLN A 269 -2.31 2.12 -13.62
N VAL A 270 -1.65 0.97 -13.50
CA VAL A 270 -1.24 0.36 -12.23
C VAL A 270 -0.31 1.27 -11.42
N LEU A 271 0.56 2.04 -12.07
CA LEU A 271 1.42 2.99 -11.39
C LEU A 271 0.65 4.23 -10.92
N PHE A 272 -0.28 4.72 -11.75
CA PHE A 272 -1.06 5.92 -11.44
C PHE A 272 -2.06 5.70 -10.30
N ILE A 273 -2.58 4.47 -10.10
CA ILE A 273 -3.50 4.20 -9.00
C ILE A 273 -2.87 4.45 -7.62
N LEU A 274 -1.55 4.32 -7.49
CA LEU A 274 -0.83 4.65 -6.25
C LEU A 274 -1.04 6.11 -5.82
N ALA A 275 -1.30 7.02 -6.77
CA ALA A 275 -1.56 8.43 -6.51
C ALA A 275 -2.77 8.67 -5.60
N VAL A 276 -3.78 7.82 -5.72
CA VAL A 276 -5.11 8.02 -5.11
C VAL A 276 -5.41 7.07 -3.95
N LEU A 277 -4.47 6.19 -3.60
CA LEU A 277 -4.66 5.25 -2.48
C LEU A 277 -4.58 5.96 -1.12
N PRO A 278 -5.33 5.48 -0.11
CA PRO A 278 -5.23 6.01 1.24
C PRO A 278 -3.91 5.60 1.92
N PRO A 279 -3.54 6.30 3.02
CA PRO A 279 -2.47 5.85 3.89
C PRO A 279 -2.72 4.45 4.45
N ALA A 280 -1.65 3.70 4.74
CA ALA A 280 -1.74 2.35 5.27
C ALA A 280 -2.26 2.33 6.72
N ALA A 281 -3.22 1.45 7.02
CA ALA A 281 -3.73 1.26 8.38
C ALA A 281 -2.64 0.79 9.36
N ASN A 282 -1.61 0.09 8.87
CA ASN A 282 -0.47 -0.36 9.66
C ASN A 282 0.32 0.77 10.35
N ILE A 283 0.18 2.01 9.88
CA ILE A 283 0.82 3.19 10.50
C ILE A 283 0.34 3.36 11.95
N VAL A 284 -0.96 3.10 12.24
CA VAL A 284 -1.49 3.15 13.63
C VAL A 284 -0.77 2.13 14.52
N ILE A 285 -0.58 0.91 14.02
CA ILE A 285 0.10 -0.15 14.78
C ILE A 285 1.56 0.23 15.06
N LEU A 286 2.25 0.75 14.05
CA LEU A 286 3.64 1.19 14.17
C LEU A 286 3.76 2.40 15.11
N GLU A 287 2.86 3.39 15.01
CA GLU A 287 2.84 4.54 15.90
C GLU A 287 2.60 4.12 17.35
N THR A 288 1.56 3.31 17.59
CA THR A 288 1.26 2.80 18.95
C THR A 288 2.44 2.02 19.53
N HIS A 289 3.15 1.24 18.70
CA HIS A 289 4.29 0.45 19.18
C HIS A 289 5.52 1.31 19.50
N TYR A 290 5.80 2.35 18.70
CA TYR A 290 7.04 3.14 18.85
C TYR A 290 6.85 4.45 19.60
N ARG A 291 5.66 5.06 19.56
CA ARG A 291 5.39 6.38 20.15
C ARG A 291 4.34 6.39 21.25
N HIS A 292 3.52 5.33 21.34
CA HIS A 292 2.39 5.22 22.28
C HIS A 292 1.36 6.36 22.14
N GLU A 293 1.25 6.95 20.93
CA GLU A 293 0.33 8.02 20.57
C GLU A 293 -0.80 7.47 19.67
N GLY A 294 -1.82 8.27 19.42
CA GLY A 294 -2.97 7.93 18.58
C GLY A 294 -3.21 8.93 17.45
N THR A 295 -2.19 9.68 17.05
CA THR A 295 -2.29 10.77 16.06
C THR A 295 -2.47 10.27 14.63
N ALA A 296 -2.07 9.03 14.33
CA ALA A 296 -2.22 8.44 13.01
C ALA A 296 -3.68 8.08 12.65
N ALA A 297 -4.52 7.72 13.63
CA ALA A 297 -5.87 7.23 13.35
C ALA A 297 -6.74 8.25 12.58
N PRO A 298 -6.87 9.54 12.99
CA PRO A 298 -7.62 10.53 12.23
C PRO A 298 -7.01 10.84 10.86
N VAL A 299 -5.67 10.83 10.74
CA VAL A 299 -4.97 11.04 9.45
C VAL A 299 -5.32 9.94 8.45
N ILE A 300 -5.33 8.69 8.90
CA ILE A 300 -5.65 7.53 8.04
C ILE A 300 -7.13 7.55 7.66
N ALA A 301 -8.01 7.83 8.61
CA ALA A 301 -9.45 7.89 8.37
C ALA A 301 -9.80 9.00 7.35
N ALA A 302 -9.25 10.21 7.53
CA ALA A 302 -9.43 11.32 6.59
C ALA A 302 -8.86 10.96 5.20
N GLY A 303 -7.65 10.39 5.17
CA GLY A 303 -7.04 9.93 3.93
C GLY A 303 -7.86 8.86 3.21
N ALA A 304 -8.52 7.94 3.94
CA ALA A 304 -9.38 6.93 3.35
C ALA A 304 -10.62 7.55 2.66
N VAL A 305 -11.28 8.49 3.31
CA VAL A 305 -12.45 9.18 2.73
C VAL A 305 -12.07 9.98 1.49
N VAL A 306 -10.98 10.76 1.56
CA VAL A 306 -10.49 11.55 0.41
C VAL A 306 -10.10 10.61 -0.74
N SER A 307 -9.44 9.49 -0.45
CA SER A 307 -9.02 8.53 -1.47
C SER A 307 -10.17 7.90 -2.22
N VAL A 308 -11.30 7.63 -1.56
CA VAL A 308 -12.49 7.11 -2.27
C VAL A 308 -13.02 8.11 -3.28
N GLY A 309 -13.11 9.39 -2.91
CA GLY A 309 -13.47 10.45 -3.85
C GLY A 309 -12.48 10.55 -5.02
N MET A 310 -11.17 10.50 -4.72
CA MET A 310 -10.13 10.53 -5.76
C MET A 310 -10.16 9.29 -6.67
N ILE A 311 -10.39 8.09 -6.13
CA ILE A 311 -10.53 6.86 -6.93
C ILE A 311 -11.74 6.96 -7.86
N ALA A 312 -12.87 7.46 -7.35
CA ALA A 312 -14.08 7.65 -8.16
C ALA A 312 -13.87 8.61 -9.34
N LEU A 313 -12.98 9.60 -9.19
CA LEU A 313 -12.61 10.53 -10.27
C LEU A 313 -11.50 9.95 -11.17
N ALA A 314 -10.46 9.36 -10.57
CA ALA A 314 -9.28 8.93 -11.30
C ALA A 314 -9.53 7.68 -12.16
N VAL A 315 -10.31 6.71 -11.66
CA VAL A 315 -10.54 5.45 -12.41
C VAL A 315 -11.17 5.68 -13.77
N PRO A 316 -12.27 6.46 -13.93
CA PRO A 316 -12.81 6.76 -15.26
C PRO A 316 -11.80 7.46 -16.17
N ILE A 317 -11.01 8.41 -15.63
CA ILE A 317 -9.97 9.12 -16.39
C ILE A 317 -8.91 8.13 -16.87
N LEU A 318 -8.40 7.26 -15.99
CA LEU A 318 -7.42 6.26 -16.35
C LEU A 318 -7.97 5.25 -17.37
N GLN A 319 -9.25 4.89 -17.26
CA GLN A 319 -9.90 4.03 -18.24
C GLN A 319 -9.99 4.71 -19.62
N LEU A 320 -10.29 6.01 -19.66
CA LEU A 320 -10.34 6.77 -20.91
C LEU A 320 -8.95 6.97 -21.54
N VAL A 321 -7.96 7.32 -20.73
CA VAL A 321 -6.58 7.60 -21.19
C VAL A 321 -5.88 6.32 -21.66
N PHE A 322 -6.12 5.20 -20.99
CA PHE A 322 -5.50 3.91 -21.29
C PHE A 322 -6.50 2.89 -21.89
N ALA A 323 -7.66 3.36 -22.38
CA ALA A 323 -8.57 2.52 -23.17
C ALA A 323 -7.89 2.09 -24.46
N ARG A 324 -7.49 0.82 -24.52
CA ARG A 324 -7.03 0.12 -25.74
C ARG A 324 -7.83 -1.13 -25.95
#